data_e3c8a69d619c9a42d2104ede53fbfce6
#
_entry.id   e3c8a69d619c9a42d2104ede53fbfce6
#
_cell.length_a   1.000
_cell.length_b   1.000
_cell.length_c   1.000
_cell.angle_alpha   90.00
_cell.angle_beta   90.00
_cell.angle_gamma   90.00
#
_symmetry.space_group_name_H-M   'P 1'
#
loop_
_entity.id
_entity.type
_entity.pdbx_description
1 polymer ?
#
loop_
_entity_poly.entity_id
_entity_poly.type
_entity_poly.pdbx_seq_one_letter_code
_entity_poly.pdbx_strand_id
1 'polypeptide(L)'
;MNAILHKWIDEHSLAYAEDKVERIIVPDVGKGKDGILSGLNAAFYPNRETGRMVVEVVQPNRFVSDRSVGADYCCLWNREHPTGDVLFTDDEGTHLVWRRILPCEYSAEDLDDAIEDASSALEVSQILV
;
A
#
# COMPACT_ATOMS: atom_id res chain seq x y z
N MET A 1 3.44 -17.89 -6.40
CA MET A 1 2.56 -16.78 -6.06
C MET A 1 1.20 -17.30 -5.64
N ASN A 2 0.53 -16.57 -4.78
CA ASN A 2 -0.74 -16.97 -4.20
C ASN A 2 -1.89 -16.90 -5.21
N ALA A 3 -2.69 -17.96 -5.31
CA ALA A 3 -3.81 -18.08 -6.25
C ALA A 3 -4.90 -17.01 -5.99
N ILE A 4 -5.10 -16.62 -4.73
CA ILE A 4 -6.09 -15.61 -4.36
C ILE A 4 -5.69 -14.25 -4.92
N LEU A 5 -4.41 -13.88 -4.80
CA LEU A 5 -3.91 -12.62 -5.33
C LEU A 5 -4.03 -12.56 -6.86
N HIS A 6 -3.66 -13.62 -7.57
CA HIS A 6 -3.80 -13.70 -9.02
C HIS A 6 -5.26 -13.55 -9.46
N LYS A 7 -6.16 -14.24 -8.79
CA LYS A 7 -7.58 -14.18 -9.10
C LYS A 7 -8.12 -12.77 -8.88
N TRP A 8 -7.72 -12.13 -7.77
CA TRP A 8 -8.12 -10.76 -7.44
C TRP A 8 -7.63 -9.78 -8.51
N ILE A 9 -6.36 -9.91 -8.94
CA ILE A 9 -5.79 -9.09 -10.01
C ILE A 9 -6.58 -9.26 -11.30
N ASP A 10 -6.91 -10.48 -11.68
CA ASP A 10 -7.66 -10.79 -12.90
C ASP A 10 -9.09 -10.24 -12.83
N GLU A 11 -9.76 -10.41 -11.70
CA GLU A 11 -11.14 -9.94 -11.51
C GLU A 11 -11.25 -8.41 -11.59
N HIS A 12 -10.20 -7.69 -11.19
CA HIS A 12 -10.17 -6.23 -11.27
C HIS A 12 -9.52 -5.71 -12.55
N SER A 13 -9.17 -6.61 -13.47
CA SER A 13 -8.52 -6.26 -14.75
C SER A 13 -7.27 -5.41 -14.56
N LEU A 14 -6.47 -5.74 -13.55
CA LEU A 14 -5.26 -5.00 -13.22
C LEU A 14 -4.04 -5.58 -13.96
N ALA A 15 -3.15 -4.70 -14.36
CA ALA A 15 -1.83 -5.13 -14.84
C ALA A 15 -0.92 -5.41 -13.64
N TYR A 16 0.08 -6.27 -13.81
CA TYR A 16 1.07 -6.50 -12.77
C TYR A 16 2.42 -6.86 -13.38
N ALA A 17 3.46 -6.68 -12.58
CA ALA A 17 4.81 -7.11 -12.91
C ALA A 17 5.38 -7.86 -11.70
N GLU A 18 6.18 -8.89 -11.97
CA GLU A 18 6.88 -9.63 -10.93
C GLU A 18 8.35 -9.30 -11.00
N ASP A 19 8.96 -8.92 -9.87
CA ASP A 19 10.37 -8.62 -9.84
C ASP A 19 11.20 -9.84 -9.39
N LYS A 20 12.55 -9.66 -9.34
CA LYS A 20 13.50 -10.74 -9.05
C LYS A 20 13.44 -11.24 -7.60
N VAL A 21 12.77 -10.52 -6.70
CA VAL A 21 12.62 -10.90 -5.29
C VAL A 21 11.21 -11.36 -4.95
N GLU A 22 10.50 -11.86 -5.94
CA GLU A 22 9.13 -12.40 -5.80
C GLU A 22 8.10 -11.36 -5.35
N ARG A 23 8.38 -10.10 -5.59
CA ARG A 23 7.46 -9.01 -5.29
C ARG A 23 6.56 -8.76 -6.49
N ILE A 24 5.25 -8.75 -6.26
CA ILE A 24 4.25 -8.44 -7.29
C ILE A 24 3.91 -6.97 -7.18
N ILE A 25 4.10 -6.22 -8.26
CA ILE A 25 3.80 -4.80 -8.31
C ILE A 25 2.58 -4.59 -9.19
N VAL A 26 1.56 -3.95 -8.63
CA VAL A 26 0.30 -3.64 -9.31
C VAL A 26 0.16 -2.12 -9.39
N PRO A 27 0.40 -1.50 -10.56
CA PRO A 27 0.18 -0.07 -10.74
C PRO A 27 -1.31 0.23 -10.86
N ASP A 28 -1.69 1.48 -10.55
CA ASP A 28 -3.06 1.98 -10.68
C ASP A 28 -4.12 1.12 -9.98
N VAL A 29 -3.77 0.59 -8.81
CA VAL A 29 -4.63 -0.34 -8.07
C VAL A 29 -5.93 0.30 -7.60
N GLY A 30 -5.96 1.63 -7.45
CA GLY A 30 -7.15 2.38 -7.06
C GLY A 30 -8.00 2.89 -8.23
N LYS A 31 -7.69 2.49 -9.47
CA LYS A 31 -8.38 2.96 -10.66
C LYS A 31 -9.85 2.52 -10.67
N GLY A 32 -10.76 3.46 -10.82
CA GLY A 32 -12.20 3.19 -10.88
C GLY A 32 -13.01 3.64 -9.67
N LYS A 33 -12.36 4.05 -8.59
CA LYS A 33 -13.03 4.67 -7.44
C LYS A 33 -12.76 6.16 -7.47
N ASP A 34 -13.69 6.96 -7.93
CA ASP A 34 -13.74 8.44 -7.83
C ASP A 34 -12.57 9.25 -8.39
N GLY A 35 -11.68 8.68 -9.16
CA GLY A 35 -10.57 9.41 -9.79
C GLY A 35 -9.51 9.97 -8.83
N ILE A 36 -9.83 10.15 -7.56
CA ILE A 36 -8.91 10.66 -6.53
C ILE A 36 -7.86 9.60 -6.18
N LEU A 37 -8.21 8.34 -6.33
CA LEU A 37 -7.36 7.19 -5.99
C LEU A 37 -6.56 6.68 -7.18
N SER A 38 -6.67 7.33 -8.34
CA SER A 38 -5.87 6.96 -9.50
C SER A 38 -4.39 7.25 -9.23
N GLY A 39 -3.54 6.34 -9.63
CA GLY A 39 -2.11 6.47 -9.44
C GLY A 39 -1.54 5.83 -8.17
N LEU A 40 -2.34 5.06 -7.44
CA LEU A 40 -1.81 4.25 -6.35
C LEU A 40 -1.11 3.01 -6.90
N ASN A 41 0.08 2.72 -6.39
CA ASN A 41 0.81 1.49 -6.71
C ASN A 41 0.86 0.60 -5.49
N ALA A 42 0.56 -0.67 -5.65
CA ALA A 42 0.64 -1.65 -4.58
C ALA A 42 1.76 -2.66 -4.87
N ALA A 43 2.47 -3.06 -3.83
CA ALA A 43 3.43 -4.14 -3.88
C ALA A 43 2.99 -5.23 -2.91
N PHE A 44 3.06 -6.49 -3.35
CA PHE A 44 2.68 -7.66 -2.56
C PHE A 44 3.87 -8.60 -2.50
N TYR A 45 4.29 -8.97 -1.30
CA TYR A 45 5.41 -9.88 -1.13
C TYR A 45 5.28 -10.68 0.16
N PRO A 46 5.83 -11.91 0.22
CA PRO A 46 5.81 -12.69 1.45
C PRO A 46 6.83 -12.14 2.46
N ASN A 47 6.42 -12.04 3.71
CA ASN A 47 7.34 -11.77 4.80
C ASN A 47 8.19 -13.03 5.04
N ARG A 48 9.51 -12.91 5.00
CA ARG A 48 10.42 -14.04 5.08
C ARG A 48 10.37 -14.77 6.43
N GLU A 49 10.08 -14.06 7.50
CA GLU A 49 10.04 -14.62 8.84
C GLU A 49 8.76 -15.40 9.12
N THR A 50 7.62 -14.86 8.67
CA THR A 50 6.30 -15.40 9.00
C THR A 50 5.63 -16.10 7.82
N GLY A 51 6.08 -15.87 6.60
CA GLY A 51 5.43 -16.36 5.38
C GLY A 51 4.12 -15.64 5.05
N ARG A 52 3.73 -14.66 5.86
CA ARG A 52 2.49 -13.90 5.63
C ARG A 52 2.68 -12.87 4.52
N MET A 53 1.62 -12.62 3.77
CA MET A 53 1.64 -11.62 2.70
C MET A 53 1.68 -10.21 3.28
N VAL A 54 2.59 -9.39 2.75
CA VAL A 54 2.67 -7.97 3.07
C VAL A 54 2.15 -7.16 1.88
N VAL A 55 1.34 -6.15 2.18
CA VAL A 55 0.86 -5.19 1.18
C VAL A 55 1.47 -3.83 1.50
N GLU A 56 2.14 -3.23 0.52
CA GLU A 56 2.63 -1.86 0.62
C GLU A 56 1.99 -1.03 -0.49
N VAL A 57 1.50 0.15 -0.16
CA VAL A 57 0.85 1.04 -1.13
C VAL A 57 1.50 2.41 -1.06
N VAL A 58 1.80 2.95 -2.23
CA VAL A 58 2.40 4.28 -2.38
C VAL A 58 1.67 5.04 -3.49
N GLN A 59 1.62 6.35 -3.37
CA GLN A 59 1.14 7.22 -4.43
C GLN A 59 2.35 7.89 -5.09
N PRO A 60 2.84 7.37 -6.23
CA PRO A 60 4.12 7.79 -6.80
C PRO A 60 4.11 9.24 -7.31
N ASN A 61 2.94 9.79 -7.61
CA ASN A 61 2.81 11.17 -8.11
C ASN A 61 2.75 12.22 -7.00
N ARG A 62 2.83 11.80 -5.74
CA ARG A 62 2.79 12.70 -4.61
C ARG A 62 4.06 12.60 -3.79
N PHE A 63 4.71 13.74 -3.62
CA PHE A 63 5.99 13.84 -2.93
C PHE A 63 5.83 14.54 -1.59
N VAL A 64 6.59 14.08 -0.61
CA VAL A 64 6.74 14.78 0.66
C VAL A 64 7.74 15.91 0.43
N SER A 65 7.32 17.16 0.66
CA SER A 65 8.14 18.33 0.40
C SER A 65 9.25 18.52 1.45
N ASP A 66 9.03 18.04 2.67
CA ASP A 66 9.98 18.13 3.77
C ASP A 66 10.08 16.80 4.48
N ARG A 67 11.27 16.22 4.51
CA ARG A 67 11.53 14.91 5.10
C ARG A 67 11.15 14.84 6.58
N SER A 68 11.43 15.91 7.35
CA SER A 68 11.09 15.97 8.78
C SER A 68 9.59 15.99 9.00
N VAL A 69 8.86 16.75 8.19
CA VAL A 69 7.39 16.82 8.24
C VAL A 69 6.78 15.47 7.91
N GLY A 70 7.28 14.80 6.90
CA GLY A 70 6.82 13.47 6.52
C GLY A 70 7.03 12.45 7.63
N ALA A 71 8.20 12.45 8.26
CA ALA A 71 8.51 11.55 9.37
C ALA A 71 7.62 11.82 10.58
N ASP A 72 7.42 13.08 10.95
CA ASP A 72 6.56 13.47 12.06
C ASP A 72 5.11 13.07 11.82
N TYR A 73 4.64 13.26 10.60
CA TYR A 73 3.29 12.84 10.22
C TYR A 73 3.11 11.32 10.37
N CYS A 74 4.07 10.54 9.93
CA CYS A 74 4.04 9.08 10.07
C CYS A 74 3.98 8.66 11.53
N CYS A 75 4.78 9.27 12.39
CA CYS A 75 4.79 8.97 13.82
C CYS A 75 3.42 9.27 14.45
N LEU A 76 2.82 10.40 14.11
CA LEU A 76 1.51 10.79 14.61
C LEU A 76 0.42 9.84 14.10
N TRP A 77 0.44 9.55 12.80
CA TRP A 77 -0.54 8.64 12.20
C TRP A 77 -0.49 7.26 12.85
N ASN A 78 0.71 6.69 13.00
CA ASN A 78 0.88 5.37 13.59
C ASN A 78 0.39 5.31 15.04
N ARG A 79 0.59 6.40 15.80
CA ARG A 79 0.13 6.50 17.19
C ARG A 79 -1.41 6.52 17.25
N GLU A 80 -2.04 7.21 16.32
CA GLU A 80 -3.51 7.35 16.26
C GLU A 80 -4.21 6.13 15.65
N HIS A 81 -3.46 5.27 14.96
CA HIS A 81 -4.01 4.09 14.28
C HIS A 81 -3.31 2.81 14.74
N PRO A 82 -3.52 2.38 16.02
CA PRO A 82 -2.84 1.20 16.56
C PRO A 82 -3.46 -0.12 16.08
N THR A 83 -3.70 -0.24 14.78
CA THR A 83 -4.36 -1.39 14.16
C THR A 83 -3.38 -2.42 13.59
N GLY A 84 -2.08 -2.15 13.67
CA GLY A 84 -1.06 -2.98 13.04
C GLY A 84 -0.64 -2.49 11.66
N ASP A 85 -1.38 -1.55 11.07
CA ASP A 85 -0.96 -0.87 9.86
C ASP A 85 0.12 0.15 10.20
N VAL A 86 1.06 0.36 9.28
CA VAL A 86 2.17 1.27 9.49
C VAL A 86 2.29 2.22 8.31
N LEU A 87 2.40 3.50 8.62
CA LEU A 87 2.73 4.54 7.65
C LEU A 87 4.19 4.93 7.87
N PHE A 88 4.98 4.97 6.80
CA PHE A 88 6.40 5.33 6.86
C PHE A 88 6.82 6.04 5.58
N THR A 89 8.00 6.63 5.58
CA THR A 89 8.58 7.24 4.38
C THR A 89 9.50 6.24 3.70
N ASP A 90 9.64 6.37 2.37
CA ASP A 90 10.64 5.59 1.64
C ASP A 90 12.07 5.97 2.08
N ASP A 91 13.07 5.23 1.62
CA ASP A 91 14.47 5.44 2.02
C ASP A 91 14.98 6.85 1.71
N GLU A 92 14.43 7.47 0.68
CA GLU A 92 14.81 8.83 0.28
C GLU A 92 14.02 9.91 1.04
N GLY A 93 12.97 9.51 1.77
CA GLY A 93 12.09 10.43 2.48
C GLY A 93 11.19 11.25 1.56
N THR A 94 10.97 10.79 0.33
CA THR A 94 10.25 11.53 -0.70
C THR A 94 8.78 11.12 -0.83
N HIS A 95 8.42 9.92 -0.41
CA HIS A 95 7.07 9.39 -0.53
C HIS A 95 6.61 8.77 0.78
N LEU A 96 5.32 8.85 1.05
CA LEU A 96 4.69 8.11 2.14
C LEU A 96 4.30 6.73 1.62
N VAL A 97 4.55 5.71 2.44
CA VAL A 97 4.22 4.32 2.14
C VAL A 97 3.33 3.78 3.27
N TRP A 98 2.23 3.16 2.90
CA TRP A 98 1.35 2.47 3.84
C TRP A 98 1.58 0.97 3.73
N ARG A 99 1.60 0.26 4.86
CA ARG A 99 1.87 -1.19 4.89
C ARG A 99 0.92 -1.90 5.82
N ARG A 100 0.49 -3.08 5.39
CA ARG A 100 -0.29 -4.04 6.19
C ARG A 100 0.24 -5.44 6.00
N ILE A 101 0.28 -6.22 7.09
CA ILE A 101 0.54 -7.65 7.02
C ILE A 101 -0.81 -8.35 7.04
N LEU A 102 -1.12 -9.12 5.99
CA LEU A 102 -2.39 -9.81 5.87
C LEU A 102 -2.44 -11.05 6.77
N PRO A 103 -3.64 -11.53 7.16
CA PRO A 103 -3.78 -12.80 7.84
C PRO A 103 -3.18 -13.96 7.03
N CYS A 104 -2.81 -15.05 7.69
CA CYS A 104 -2.27 -16.23 6.99
C CYS A 104 -3.22 -16.76 5.93
N GLU A 105 -4.51 -16.73 6.21
CA GLU A 105 -5.57 -17.15 5.28
C GLU A 105 -6.38 -15.93 4.85
N TYR A 106 -5.75 -15.05 4.08
CA TYR A 106 -6.43 -13.86 3.59
C TYR A 106 -7.36 -14.20 2.42
N SER A 107 -8.38 -13.35 2.25
CA SER A 107 -9.38 -13.46 1.19
C SER A 107 -9.27 -12.28 0.22
N ALA A 108 -10.03 -12.34 -0.87
CA ALA A 108 -10.17 -11.20 -1.80
C ALA A 108 -10.72 -9.96 -1.08
N GLU A 109 -11.60 -10.14 -0.12
CA GLU A 109 -12.14 -9.04 0.69
C GLU A 109 -11.04 -8.37 1.50
N ASP A 110 -10.10 -9.13 2.05
CA ASP A 110 -8.95 -8.57 2.78
C ASP A 110 -8.09 -7.70 1.86
N LEU A 111 -7.96 -8.07 0.59
CA LEU A 111 -7.24 -7.28 -0.41
C LEU A 111 -7.99 -5.98 -0.72
N ASP A 112 -9.30 -6.05 -0.92
CA ASP A 112 -10.13 -4.85 -1.13
C ASP A 112 -10.05 -3.89 0.05
N ASP A 113 -10.17 -4.40 1.26
CA ASP A 113 -10.09 -3.62 2.49
C ASP A 113 -8.72 -2.96 2.64
N ALA A 114 -7.65 -3.69 2.31
CA ALA A 114 -6.29 -3.14 2.37
C ALA A 114 -6.12 -1.95 1.43
N ILE A 115 -6.58 -2.06 0.20
CA ILE A 115 -6.48 -0.97 -0.78
C ILE A 115 -7.34 0.23 -0.36
N GLU A 116 -8.53 -0.01 0.14
CA GLU A 116 -9.41 1.05 0.62
C GLU A 116 -8.81 1.80 1.81
N ASP A 117 -8.29 1.07 2.78
CA ASP A 117 -7.65 1.67 3.96
C ASP A 117 -6.37 2.42 3.60
N ALA A 118 -5.57 1.87 2.69
CA ALA A 118 -4.39 2.55 2.17
C ALA A 118 -4.75 3.85 1.46
N SER A 119 -5.80 3.82 0.65
CA SER A 119 -6.30 4.99 -0.07
C SER A 119 -6.70 6.10 0.91
N SER A 120 -7.41 5.76 1.97
CA SER A 120 -7.82 6.71 2.99
C SER A 120 -6.62 7.31 3.73
N ALA A 121 -5.65 6.48 4.11
CA ALA A 121 -4.45 6.95 4.81
C ALA A 121 -3.60 7.89 3.95
N LEU A 122 -3.42 7.54 2.68
CA LEU A 122 -2.61 8.33 1.75
C LEU A 122 -3.34 9.59 1.28
N GLU A 123 -4.66 9.58 1.22
CA GLU A 123 -5.46 10.76 0.88
C GLU A 123 -5.30 11.86 1.92
N VAL A 124 -5.37 11.51 3.20
CA VAL A 124 -5.17 12.48 4.28
C VAL A 124 -3.78 13.11 4.22
N SER A 125 -2.77 12.35 3.82
CA SER A 125 -1.40 12.84 3.69
C SER A 125 -1.24 13.93 2.63
N GLN A 126 -2.18 14.05 1.69
CA GLN A 126 -2.15 15.07 0.63
C GLN A 126 -2.28 16.49 1.20
N ILE A 127 -2.85 16.64 2.37
CA ILE A 127 -3.04 17.95 3.01
C ILE A 127 -1.70 18.51 3.51
N LEU A 128 -0.71 17.66 3.69
CA LEU A 128 0.60 18.01 4.28
C LEU A 128 1.72 18.21 3.26
N VAL A 129 1.43 17.96 2.01
CA VAL A 129 2.46 18.02 0.94
C VAL A 129 2.38 19.32 0.16
#